data_725b714e0a98d1dd98d51f9f003936db
#
_entry.id   725b714e0a98d1dd98d51f9f003936db
#
_cell.length_a   1.000
_cell.length_b   1.000
_cell.length_c   1.000
_cell.angle_alpha   90.00
_cell.angle_beta   90.00
_cell.angle_gamma   90.00
#
_symmetry.space_group_name_H-M   'P 1'
#
loop_
_entity.id
_entity.type
_entity.pdbx_description
1 polymer ?
#
loop_
_entity_poly.entity_id
_entity_poly.type
_entity_poly.pdbx_seq_one_letter_code
_entity_poly.pdbx_strand_id
1 'polypeptide(L)'
;MLQNTAFDKITVTELCERGCVGRITFYTYYDDKYALVDEIMDDYMKEALDDYHNLQKENNPRTLPLEGYLNMLTAILNLYFNHFDFFSHAQIETNPYLYTSFYNRVFENACTYTQRHHKGMNPRYSSRRTTILLCNGFWGIVSDAVAEKKNLSESTKEIIDMYRAVLASDLFVR
;
A
#
# COMPACT_ATOMS: atom_id res chain seq x y z
N MET A 1 12.46 -1.52 16.57
CA MET A 1 12.37 -2.95 16.93
C MET A 1 12.57 -3.83 15.69
N LEU A 2 11.85 -3.62 14.63
CA LEU A 2 11.90 -4.44 13.40
C LEU A 2 13.30 -4.51 12.75
N GLN A 3 14.16 -3.52 12.96
CA GLN A 3 15.54 -3.54 12.46
C GLN A 3 16.38 -4.73 12.97
N ASN A 4 16.08 -5.23 14.18
CA ASN A 4 16.90 -6.24 14.85
C ASN A 4 16.12 -7.50 15.22
N THR A 5 14.79 -7.48 15.12
CA THR A 5 13.95 -8.56 15.60
C THR A 5 12.76 -8.74 14.66
N ALA A 6 12.55 -9.96 14.15
CA ALA A 6 11.37 -10.27 13.36
C ALA A 6 10.09 -10.05 14.19
N PHE A 7 9.02 -9.57 13.55
CA PHE A 7 7.77 -9.23 14.20
C PHE A 7 7.20 -10.37 15.06
N ASP A 8 7.28 -11.60 14.58
CA ASP A 8 6.76 -12.77 15.33
C ASP A 8 7.46 -13.00 16.66
N LYS A 9 8.73 -12.59 16.78
CA LYS A 9 9.53 -12.70 18.00
C LYS A 9 9.35 -11.54 18.97
N ILE A 10 8.79 -10.41 18.50
CA ILE A 10 8.52 -9.25 19.35
C ILE A 10 7.36 -9.60 20.31
N THR A 11 7.57 -9.40 21.60
CA THR A 11 6.57 -9.64 22.64
C THR A 11 5.80 -8.36 23.00
N VAL A 12 4.57 -8.51 23.54
CA VAL A 12 3.79 -7.38 24.08
C VAL A 12 4.54 -6.69 25.21
N THR A 13 5.31 -7.43 26.01
CA THR A 13 6.13 -6.85 27.08
C THR A 13 7.16 -5.88 26.53
N GLU A 14 7.92 -6.27 25.50
CA GLU A 14 8.90 -5.39 24.84
C GLU A 14 8.25 -4.18 24.18
N LEU A 15 7.06 -4.35 23.58
CA LEU A 15 6.29 -3.23 23.01
C LEU A 15 5.90 -2.22 24.10
N CYS A 16 5.38 -2.72 25.24
CA CYS A 16 4.98 -1.89 26.36
C CYS A 16 6.18 -1.15 26.99
N GLU A 17 7.30 -1.83 27.18
CA GLU A 17 8.53 -1.24 27.73
C GLU A 17 9.04 -0.11 26.83
N ARG A 18 9.11 -0.34 25.51
CA ARG A 18 9.56 0.68 24.55
C ARG A 18 8.57 1.83 24.37
N GLY A 19 7.27 1.55 24.43
CA GLY A 19 6.21 2.54 24.32
C GLY A 19 5.96 3.28 25.65
N CYS A 20 6.67 2.92 26.72
CA CYS A 20 6.43 3.46 28.07
C CYS A 20 4.96 3.33 28.51
N VAL A 21 4.30 2.21 28.16
CA VAL A 21 2.90 1.92 28.43
C VAL A 21 2.80 0.71 29.34
N GLY A 22 1.88 0.73 30.31
CA GLY A 22 1.60 -0.45 31.16
C GLY A 22 0.93 -1.57 30.37
N ARG A 23 1.25 -2.83 30.67
CA ARG A 23 0.61 -4.00 30.04
C ARG A 23 -0.91 -4.00 30.20
N ILE A 24 -1.42 -3.58 31.36
CA ILE A 24 -2.86 -3.46 31.60
C ILE A 24 -3.47 -2.47 30.63
N THR A 25 -2.83 -1.32 30.45
CA THR A 25 -3.26 -0.32 29.46
C THR A 25 -3.25 -0.87 28.05
N PHE A 26 -2.19 -1.58 27.66
CA PHE A 26 -2.12 -2.23 26.34
C PHE A 26 -3.32 -3.16 26.11
N TYR A 27 -3.58 -4.08 27.02
CA TYR A 27 -4.68 -5.04 26.90
C TYR A 27 -6.09 -4.44 27.07
N THR A 28 -6.20 -3.15 27.48
CA THR A 28 -7.46 -2.40 27.43
C THR A 28 -7.86 -2.05 25.98
N TYR A 29 -6.86 -1.88 25.10
CA TYR A 29 -7.08 -1.46 23.71
C TYR A 29 -6.87 -2.56 22.68
N TYR A 30 -5.95 -3.51 22.95
CA TYR A 30 -5.54 -4.54 21.99
C TYR A 30 -5.54 -5.91 22.65
N ASP A 31 -6.16 -6.89 22.02
CA ASP A 31 -6.14 -8.30 22.47
C ASP A 31 -4.73 -8.87 22.37
N ASP A 32 -3.98 -8.47 21.35
CA ASP A 32 -2.61 -8.90 21.07
C ASP A 32 -1.83 -7.88 20.22
N LYS A 33 -0.58 -8.21 19.86
CA LYS A 33 0.25 -7.38 19.00
C LYS A 33 -0.24 -7.30 17.54
N TYR A 34 -1.02 -8.27 17.08
CA TYR A 34 -1.57 -8.28 15.73
C TYR A 34 -2.70 -7.26 15.60
N ALA A 35 -3.54 -7.14 16.62
CA ALA A 35 -4.57 -6.10 16.70
C ALA A 35 -3.97 -4.67 16.64
N LEU A 36 -2.83 -4.46 17.32
CA LEU A 36 -2.09 -3.20 17.22
C LEU A 36 -1.58 -2.95 15.78
N VAL A 37 -1.04 -3.98 15.10
CA VAL A 37 -0.60 -3.84 13.71
C VAL A 37 -1.76 -3.54 12.79
N ASP A 38 -2.91 -4.17 12.98
CA ASP A 38 -4.09 -3.93 12.16
C ASP A 38 -4.56 -2.48 12.28
N GLU A 39 -4.55 -1.89 13.48
CA GLU A 39 -4.86 -0.46 13.66
C GLU A 39 -3.83 0.43 12.98
N ILE A 40 -2.53 0.15 13.10
CA ILE A 40 -1.48 0.89 12.39
C ILE A 40 -1.70 0.85 10.88
N MET A 41 -2.04 -0.33 10.33
CA MET A 41 -2.32 -0.47 8.90
C MET A 41 -3.57 0.30 8.47
N ASP A 42 -4.60 0.32 9.31
CA ASP A 42 -5.81 1.10 9.04
C ASP A 42 -5.53 2.61 9.07
N ASP A 43 -4.68 3.09 9.97
CA ASP A 43 -4.25 4.48 10.00
C ASP A 43 -3.40 4.85 8.77
N TYR A 44 -2.50 3.98 8.34
CA TYR A 44 -1.77 4.17 7.08
C TYR A 44 -2.70 4.22 5.87
N MET A 45 -3.73 3.37 5.83
CA MET A 45 -4.71 3.42 4.73
C MET A 45 -5.56 4.70 4.75
N LYS A 46 -5.84 5.28 5.92
CA LYS A 46 -6.49 6.60 6.03
C LYS A 46 -5.58 7.71 5.47
N GLU A 47 -4.28 7.71 5.85
CA GLU A 47 -3.31 8.66 5.30
C GLU A 47 -3.25 8.58 3.77
N ALA A 48 -3.14 7.38 3.21
CA ALA A 48 -3.15 7.18 1.77
C ALA A 48 -4.46 7.65 1.11
N LEU A 49 -5.61 7.46 1.76
CA LEU A 49 -6.90 7.92 1.27
C LEU A 49 -6.99 9.45 1.24
N ASP A 50 -6.48 10.12 2.26
CA ASP A 50 -6.44 11.58 2.32
C ASP A 50 -5.53 12.15 1.21
N ASP A 51 -4.36 11.55 1.00
CA ASP A 51 -3.46 11.93 -0.11
C ASP A 51 -4.12 11.69 -1.47
N TYR A 52 -4.75 10.53 -1.68
CA TYR A 52 -5.55 10.25 -2.88
C TYR A 52 -6.60 11.34 -3.14
N HIS A 53 -7.35 11.76 -2.11
CA HIS A 53 -8.37 12.81 -2.27
C HIS A 53 -7.76 14.16 -2.64
N ASN A 54 -6.58 14.50 -2.13
CA ASN A 54 -5.87 15.71 -2.49
C ASN A 54 -5.40 15.67 -3.95
N LEU A 55 -4.77 14.56 -4.37
CA LEU A 55 -4.36 14.33 -5.76
C LEU A 55 -5.56 14.39 -6.73
N GLN A 56 -6.71 13.82 -6.34
CA GLN A 56 -7.94 13.88 -7.15
C GLN A 56 -8.42 15.32 -7.39
N LYS A 57 -8.35 16.16 -6.35
CA LYS A 57 -8.75 17.58 -6.48
C LYS A 57 -7.76 18.36 -7.38
N GLU A 58 -6.47 18.07 -7.26
CA GLU A 58 -5.42 18.82 -7.96
C GLU A 58 -5.34 18.47 -9.45
N ASN A 59 -5.32 17.18 -9.78
CA ASN A 59 -4.97 16.73 -11.13
C ASN A 59 -6.09 15.95 -11.86
N ASN A 60 -7.17 15.57 -11.17
CA ASN A 60 -8.27 14.81 -11.77
C ASN A 60 -9.67 15.39 -11.45
N PRO A 61 -9.93 16.68 -11.67
CA PRO A 61 -11.22 17.31 -11.35
C PRO A 61 -12.39 16.73 -12.18
N ARG A 62 -12.09 16.07 -13.32
CA ARG A 62 -13.09 15.39 -14.16
C ARG A 62 -13.38 13.96 -13.73
N THR A 63 -12.74 13.49 -12.65
CA THR A 63 -12.91 12.14 -12.12
C THR A 63 -12.73 11.01 -13.15
N LEU A 64 -11.73 11.18 -14.04
CA LEU A 64 -11.38 10.17 -15.03
C LEU A 64 -10.87 8.88 -14.32
N PRO A 65 -11.45 7.71 -14.57
CA PRO A 65 -11.14 6.50 -13.82
C PRO A 65 -9.68 6.05 -13.90
N LEU A 66 -9.03 6.19 -15.06
CA LEU A 66 -7.63 5.79 -15.23
C LEU A 66 -6.68 6.74 -14.48
N GLU A 67 -6.94 8.05 -14.53
CA GLU A 67 -6.17 9.03 -13.72
C GLU A 67 -6.41 8.82 -12.23
N GLY A 68 -7.63 8.52 -11.81
CA GLY A 68 -7.93 8.17 -10.43
C GLY A 68 -7.20 6.90 -9.96
N TYR A 69 -7.02 5.91 -10.84
CA TYR A 69 -6.20 4.73 -10.52
C TYR A 69 -4.72 5.10 -10.33
N LEU A 70 -4.17 5.96 -11.19
CA LEU A 70 -2.80 6.48 -11.03
C LEU A 70 -2.63 7.27 -9.73
N ASN A 71 -3.60 8.10 -9.37
CA ASN A 71 -3.59 8.83 -8.09
C ASN A 71 -3.60 7.88 -6.89
N MET A 72 -4.36 6.78 -6.96
CA MET A 72 -4.34 5.75 -5.92
C MET A 72 -2.95 5.10 -5.80
N LEU A 73 -2.31 4.75 -6.91
CA LEU A 73 -0.95 4.21 -6.90
C LEU A 73 0.06 5.23 -6.35
N THR A 74 -0.07 6.50 -6.74
CA THR A 74 0.79 7.59 -6.24
C THR A 74 0.64 7.74 -4.73
N ALA A 75 -0.57 7.75 -4.20
CA ALA A 75 -0.82 7.84 -2.76
C ALA A 75 -0.21 6.66 -1.99
N ILE A 76 -0.28 5.44 -2.52
CA ILE A 76 0.36 4.27 -1.91
C ILE A 76 1.89 4.36 -1.98
N LEU A 77 2.47 4.88 -3.08
CA LEU A 77 3.92 5.11 -3.16
C LEU A 77 4.38 6.17 -2.16
N ASN A 78 3.65 7.28 -2.05
CA ASN A 78 3.94 8.33 -1.08
C ASN A 78 3.91 7.78 0.34
N LEU A 79 2.85 7.04 0.71
CA LEU A 79 2.76 6.37 2.01
C LEU A 79 3.95 5.44 2.26
N TYR A 80 4.26 4.56 1.30
CA TYR A 80 5.36 3.60 1.42
C TYR A 80 6.70 4.30 1.68
N PHE A 81 6.98 5.35 0.94
CA PHE A 81 8.25 6.07 1.05
C PHE A 81 8.30 7.02 2.24
N ASN A 82 7.18 7.64 2.63
CA ASN A 82 7.10 8.47 3.84
C ASN A 82 7.35 7.63 5.12
N HIS A 83 6.94 6.37 5.10
CA HIS A 83 7.11 5.42 6.20
C HIS A 83 8.10 4.31 5.87
N PHE A 84 9.13 4.63 5.07
CA PHE A 84 10.09 3.65 4.54
C PHE A 84 10.77 2.83 5.65
N ASP A 85 11.09 3.44 6.79
CA ASP A 85 11.66 2.74 7.95
C ASP A 85 10.80 1.58 8.45
N PHE A 86 9.48 1.69 8.32
CA PHE A 86 8.55 0.61 8.66
C PHE A 86 8.42 -0.38 7.50
N PHE A 87 8.09 0.11 6.31
CA PHE A 87 7.78 -0.75 5.17
C PHE A 87 8.98 -1.52 4.62
N SER A 88 10.20 -1.00 4.76
CA SER A 88 11.43 -1.72 4.40
C SER A 88 11.61 -3.02 5.21
N HIS A 89 10.96 -3.13 6.38
CA HIS A 89 10.95 -4.34 7.20
C HIS A 89 9.68 -5.19 7.00
N ALA A 90 8.67 -4.70 6.31
CA ALA A 90 7.42 -5.43 6.01
C ALA A 90 7.59 -6.25 4.72
N GLN A 91 8.53 -7.20 4.70
CA GLN A 91 8.81 -8.06 3.57
C GLN A 91 8.31 -9.48 3.83
N ILE A 92 7.89 -10.17 2.77
CA ILE A 92 7.26 -11.48 2.88
C ILE A 92 8.21 -12.54 3.50
N GLU A 93 9.51 -12.43 3.23
CA GLU A 93 10.54 -13.36 3.70
C GLU A 93 10.84 -13.21 5.19
N THR A 94 10.75 -11.99 5.72
CA THR A 94 11.17 -11.66 7.08
C THR A 94 10.02 -11.40 8.04
N ASN A 95 8.97 -10.73 7.56
CA ASN A 95 7.81 -10.35 8.35
C ASN A 95 6.52 -10.55 7.54
N PRO A 96 6.13 -11.80 7.23
CA PRO A 96 5.03 -12.11 6.34
C PRO A 96 3.68 -11.52 6.79
N TYR A 97 3.44 -11.42 8.10
CA TYR A 97 2.21 -10.82 8.60
C TYR A 97 2.11 -9.33 8.25
N LEU A 98 3.19 -8.57 8.48
CA LEU A 98 3.21 -7.13 8.16
C LEU A 98 3.01 -6.90 6.66
N TYR A 99 3.70 -7.70 5.83
CA TYR A 99 3.57 -7.65 4.38
C TYR A 99 2.14 -7.96 3.93
N THR A 100 1.58 -9.10 4.35
CA THR A 100 0.26 -9.54 3.90
C THR A 100 -0.86 -8.66 4.43
N SER A 101 -0.76 -8.13 5.65
CA SER A 101 -1.73 -7.20 6.22
C SER A 101 -1.82 -5.92 5.38
N PHE A 102 -0.69 -5.34 4.97
CA PHE A 102 -0.66 -4.17 4.10
C PHE A 102 -1.10 -4.51 2.66
N TYR A 103 -0.51 -5.54 2.06
CA TYR A 103 -0.83 -5.97 0.70
C TYR A 103 -2.33 -6.22 0.52
N ASN A 104 -2.97 -6.93 1.44
CA ASN A 104 -4.40 -7.25 1.33
C ASN A 104 -5.26 -6.00 1.35
N ARG A 105 -4.96 -5.02 2.20
CA ARG A 105 -5.70 -3.75 2.26
C ARG A 105 -5.58 -2.95 0.95
N VAL A 106 -4.37 -2.84 0.41
CA VAL A 106 -4.14 -2.19 -0.88
C VAL A 106 -4.86 -2.93 -1.99
N PHE A 107 -4.76 -4.26 -2.02
CA PHE A 107 -5.41 -5.10 -3.02
C PHE A 107 -6.95 -4.98 -3.00
N GLU A 108 -7.56 -5.02 -1.81
CA GLU A 108 -9.02 -4.89 -1.67
C GLU A 108 -9.50 -3.51 -2.11
N ASN A 109 -8.79 -2.45 -1.76
CA ASN A 109 -9.09 -1.10 -2.22
C ASN A 109 -8.98 -0.98 -3.75
N ALA A 110 -7.93 -1.54 -4.35
CA ALA A 110 -7.74 -1.56 -5.80
C ALA A 110 -8.83 -2.39 -6.51
N CYS A 111 -9.22 -3.54 -5.95
CA CYS A 111 -10.35 -4.33 -6.45
C CYS A 111 -11.66 -3.55 -6.42
N THR A 112 -11.96 -2.92 -5.30
CA THR A 112 -13.17 -2.11 -5.10
C THR A 112 -13.20 -0.95 -6.08
N TYR A 113 -12.05 -0.26 -6.27
CA TYR A 113 -11.92 0.81 -7.24
C TYR A 113 -12.17 0.32 -8.67
N THR A 114 -11.50 -0.74 -9.10
CA THR A 114 -11.62 -1.31 -10.45
C THR A 114 -13.05 -1.80 -10.74
N GLN A 115 -13.73 -2.40 -9.75
CA GLN A 115 -15.12 -2.82 -9.88
C GLN A 115 -16.07 -1.63 -10.00
N ARG A 116 -15.92 -0.62 -9.14
CA ARG A 116 -16.75 0.59 -9.14
C ARG A 116 -16.63 1.36 -10.46
N HIS A 117 -15.42 1.44 -11.00
CA HIS A 117 -15.11 2.16 -12.22
C HIS A 117 -15.00 1.27 -13.47
N HIS A 118 -15.53 0.04 -13.41
CA HIS A 118 -15.41 -0.94 -14.49
C HIS A 118 -15.78 -0.38 -15.86
N LYS A 119 -16.90 0.35 -15.97
CA LYS A 119 -17.35 0.92 -17.25
C LYS A 119 -16.41 1.98 -17.81
N GLY A 120 -15.77 2.77 -16.94
CA GLY A 120 -14.85 3.84 -17.35
C GLY A 120 -13.41 3.34 -17.58
N MET A 121 -12.97 2.35 -16.83
CA MET A 121 -11.69 1.68 -17.04
C MET A 121 -11.76 0.66 -18.18
N ASN A 122 -12.91 0.02 -18.35
CA ASN A 122 -13.22 -0.96 -19.38
C ASN A 122 -12.11 -2.03 -19.57
N PRO A 123 -11.74 -2.79 -18.53
CA PRO A 123 -10.69 -3.79 -18.64
C PRO A 123 -11.12 -4.92 -19.58
N ARG A 124 -10.23 -5.35 -20.48
CA ARG A 124 -10.46 -6.45 -21.42
C ARG A 124 -10.74 -7.79 -20.72
N TYR A 125 -10.22 -7.96 -19.51
CA TYR A 125 -10.40 -9.14 -18.67
C TYR A 125 -11.20 -8.81 -17.42
N SER A 126 -11.55 -9.82 -16.61
CA SER A 126 -12.31 -9.56 -15.38
C SER A 126 -11.55 -8.57 -14.46
N SER A 127 -12.28 -7.66 -13.83
CA SER A 127 -11.70 -6.65 -12.91
C SER A 127 -10.76 -7.28 -11.89
N ARG A 128 -11.15 -8.42 -11.29
CA ARG A 128 -10.31 -9.13 -10.32
C ARG A 128 -8.96 -9.58 -10.91
N ARG A 129 -8.96 -10.20 -12.10
CA ARG A 129 -7.72 -10.66 -12.73
C ARG A 129 -6.83 -9.50 -13.15
N THR A 130 -7.43 -8.44 -13.67
CA THR A 130 -6.72 -7.20 -14.00
C THR A 130 -6.09 -6.58 -12.75
N THR A 131 -6.82 -6.51 -11.63
CA THR A 131 -6.27 -6.01 -10.37
C THR A 131 -5.14 -6.90 -9.83
N ILE A 132 -5.28 -8.23 -9.92
CA ILE A 132 -4.19 -9.15 -9.53
C ILE A 132 -2.90 -8.84 -10.31
N LEU A 133 -3.01 -8.69 -11.62
CA LEU A 133 -1.86 -8.37 -12.48
C LEU A 133 -1.24 -7.02 -12.10
N LEU A 134 -2.08 -5.98 -11.97
CA LEU A 134 -1.61 -4.63 -11.63
C LEU A 134 -0.97 -4.58 -10.25
N CYS A 135 -1.58 -5.17 -9.22
CA CYS A 135 -1.03 -5.13 -7.86
C CYS A 135 0.27 -5.93 -7.74
N ASN A 136 0.35 -7.15 -8.30
CA ASN A 136 1.59 -7.92 -8.21
C ASN A 136 2.72 -7.29 -9.03
N GLY A 137 2.42 -6.73 -10.20
CA GLY A 137 3.40 -5.96 -10.97
C GLY A 137 3.91 -4.75 -10.20
N PHE A 138 3.00 -4.00 -9.57
CA PHE A 138 3.33 -2.84 -8.74
C PHE A 138 4.32 -3.20 -7.63
N TRP A 139 3.99 -4.18 -6.80
CA TRP A 139 4.88 -4.60 -5.71
C TRP A 139 6.21 -5.16 -6.18
N GLY A 140 6.22 -5.88 -7.31
CA GLY A 140 7.46 -6.35 -7.93
C GLY A 140 8.38 -5.19 -8.31
N ILE A 141 7.85 -4.16 -8.96
CA ILE A 141 8.61 -2.97 -9.38
C ILE A 141 9.07 -2.13 -8.17
N VAL A 142 8.20 -1.96 -7.18
CA VAL A 142 8.57 -1.24 -5.93
C VAL A 142 9.71 -1.96 -5.22
N SER A 143 9.63 -3.29 -5.09
CA SER A 143 10.68 -4.10 -4.46
C SER A 143 12.02 -4.01 -5.19
N ASP A 144 11.99 -4.01 -6.52
CA ASP A 144 13.18 -3.86 -7.37
C ASP A 144 13.82 -2.47 -7.21
N ALA A 145 13.01 -1.41 -7.27
CA ALA A 145 13.47 -0.02 -7.08
C ALA A 145 14.12 0.18 -5.70
N VAL A 146 13.57 -0.44 -4.65
CA VAL A 146 14.15 -0.41 -3.31
C VAL A 146 15.48 -1.16 -3.25
N ALA A 147 15.57 -2.33 -3.89
CA ALA A 147 16.81 -3.12 -3.93
C ALA A 147 17.94 -2.39 -4.66
N GLU A 148 17.64 -1.65 -5.72
CA GLU A 148 18.60 -0.83 -6.47
C GLU A 148 19.03 0.44 -5.75
N LYS A 149 18.44 0.80 -4.60
CA LYS A 149 18.73 2.02 -3.83
C LYS A 149 18.60 3.30 -4.65
N LYS A 150 17.70 3.31 -5.63
CA LYS A 150 17.41 4.48 -6.46
C LYS A 150 16.84 5.63 -5.63
N ASN A 151 16.93 6.85 -6.18
CA ASN A 151 16.26 8.01 -5.62
C ASN A 151 14.75 7.78 -5.62
N LEU A 152 14.13 7.91 -4.44
CA LEU A 152 12.70 7.62 -4.24
C LEU A 152 11.78 8.45 -5.16
N SER A 153 12.10 9.72 -5.38
CA SER A 153 11.33 10.60 -6.27
C SER A 153 11.41 10.17 -7.73
N GLU A 154 12.61 9.77 -8.20
CA GLU A 154 12.80 9.25 -9.55
C GLU A 154 12.08 7.92 -9.74
N SER A 155 12.17 7.02 -8.75
CA SER A 155 11.47 5.73 -8.76
C SER A 155 9.94 5.91 -8.81
N THR A 156 9.39 6.82 -8.02
CA THR A 156 7.95 7.12 -8.04
C THR A 156 7.51 7.55 -9.43
N LYS A 157 8.24 8.50 -10.05
CA LYS A 157 7.92 8.98 -11.40
C LYS A 157 7.98 7.87 -12.43
N GLU A 158 9.05 7.07 -12.44
CA GLU A 158 9.23 5.95 -13.35
C GLU A 158 8.08 4.92 -13.21
N ILE A 159 7.74 4.53 -11.99
CA ILE A 159 6.66 3.58 -11.72
C ILE A 159 5.32 4.12 -12.24
N ILE A 160 5.00 5.37 -11.97
CA ILE A 160 3.73 5.98 -12.43
C ILE A 160 3.69 6.11 -13.95
N ASP A 161 4.80 6.46 -14.61
CA ASP A 161 4.88 6.53 -16.07
C ASP A 161 4.71 5.14 -16.70
N MET A 162 5.31 4.08 -16.12
CA MET A 162 5.09 2.69 -16.55
C MET A 162 3.61 2.29 -16.41
N TYR A 163 2.97 2.60 -15.28
CA TYR A 163 1.56 2.30 -15.08
C TYR A 163 0.65 3.10 -16.00
N ARG A 164 0.99 4.33 -16.31
CA ARG A 164 0.27 5.12 -17.32
C ARG A 164 0.32 4.41 -18.68
N ALA A 165 1.47 3.90 -19.09
CA ALA A 165 1.60 3.14 -20.33
C ALA A 165 0.78 1.83 -20.30
N VAL A 166 0.80 1.09 -19.19
CA VAL A 166 -0.01 -0.13 -18.99
C VAL A 166 -1.51 0.18 -19.08
N LEU A 167 -1.97 1.23 -18.41
CA LEU A 167 -3.38 1.65 -18.42
C LEU A 167 -3.81 2.21 -19.80
N ALA A 168 -2.85 2.64 -20.62
CA ALA A 168 -3.09 3.07 -21.99
C ALA A 168 -3.05 1.95 -23.04
N SER A 169 -2.68 0.72 -22.62
CA SER A 169 -2.52 -0.45 -23.51
C SER A 169 -3.84 -1.17 -23.81
N ASP A 170 -3.78 -2.20 -24.65
CA ASP A 170 -4.91 -3.08 -25.00
C ASP A 170 -5.45 -3.91 -23.83
N LEU A 171 -4.85 -3.80 -22.65
CA LEU A 171 -5.38 -4.38 -21.41
C LEU A 171 -6.72 -3.72 -21.03
N PHE A 172 -6.91 -2.46 -21.46
CA PHE A 172 -8.14 -1.69 -21.30
C PHE A 172 -8.72 -1.37 -22.69
N VAL A 173 -9.92 -1.87 -22.97
CA VAL A 173 -10.61 -1.63 -24.24
C VAL A 173 -11.16 -0.19 -24.21
N ARG A 174 -10.74 0.62 -25.16
CA ARG A 174 -11.19 2.01 -25.34
C ARG A 174 -12.44 2.09 -26.19
#